data_df0ee85189cdf5cb0df2c7059889351e
#
_entry.id   df0ee85189cdf5cb0df2c7059889351e
#
_cell.length_a   1.000
_cell.length_b   1.000
_cell.length_c   1.000
_cell.angle_alpha   90.00
_cell.angle_beta   90.00
_cell.angle_gamma   90.00
#
_symmetry.space_group_name_H-M   'P 1'
#
loop_
_entity.id
_entity.type
_entity.pdbx_description
1 polymer ?
#
loop_
_entity_poly.entity_id
_entity_poly.type
_entity_poly.pdbx_seq_one_letter_code
_entity_poly.pdbx_strand_id
1 'polypeptide(L)'
;MAATFTTTVLHPAAEDVAQQQQLAPRLDALQGATLALVDNCKRNSDVYLEELGRLLQERYGVARLVHYRKDSQSLPTPPEVMDRLAAQCDAIIHAVAD
;
A
#
# COMPACT_ATOMS: atom_id res chain seq x y z
N MET A 1 -21.73 -11.47 -11.80
CA MET A 1 -22.14 -11.93 -11.73
C MET A 1 -22.44 -12.55 -11.85
N ALA A 2 -22.02 -12.63 -11.81
CA ALA A 2 -22.48 -13.20 -11.69
C ALA A 2 -22.70 -13.71 -11.54
N ALA A 3 -22.56 -13.88 -11.40
CA ALA A 3 -22.92 -14.43 -11.09
C ALA A 3 -23.05 -14.97 -10.89
N THR A 4 -23.19 -15.21 -10.61
CA THR A 4 -23.41 -15.86 -10.36
C THR A 4 -23.42 -16.54 -10.55
N PHE A 5 -23.04 -16.99 -10.49
CA PHE A 5 -23.12 -17.89 -10.52
C PHE A 5 -23.24 -18.60 -10.45
N THR A 6 -23.43 -18.72 -10.38
CA THR A 6 -23.54 -19.56 -10.23
C THR A 6 -23.20 -20.33 -10.16
N THR A 7 -22.97 -20.56 -10.02
CA THR A 7 -22.68 -21.35 -9.70
C THR A 7 -21.98 -21.48 -9.24
N THR A 8 -22.08 -21.02 -9.74
CA THR A 8 -21.17 -21.12 -9.13
C THR A 8 -20.92 -21.26 -7.99
N VAL A 9 -20.17 -21.73 -7.92
CA VAL A 9 -20.06 -22.06 -6.53
C VAL A 9 -19.27 -21.00 -5.86
N LEU A 10 -19.97 -20.02 -5.37
CA LEU A 10 -19.31 -19.04 -4.54
C LEU A 10 -19.12 -19.63 -3.17
N HIS A 11 -17.90 -19.53 -2.69
CA HIS A 11 -17.57 -19.98 -1.36
C HIS A 11 -17.99 -18.87 -0.37
N PRO A 12 -18.96 -19.12 0.52
CA PRO A 12 -19.46 -18.05 1.38
C PRO A 12 -18.38 -17.37 2.22
N ALA A 13 -17.40 -18.13 2.71
CA ALA A 13 -16.32 -17.57 3.50
C ALA A 13 -15.47 -16.61 2.67
N ALA A 14 -15.24 -16.92 1.39
CA ALA A 14 -14.49 -16.04 0.52
C ALA A 14 -15.24 -14.75 0.24
N GLU A 15 -16.55 -14.83 0.08
CA GLU A 15 -17.37 -13.64 -0.09
C GLU A 15 -17.33 -12.74 1.13
N ASP A 16 -17.45 -13.33 2.33
CA ASP A 16 -17.40 -12.56 3.57
C ASP A 16 -16.07 -11.84 3.72
N VAL A 17 -14.96 -12.52 3.40
CA VAL A 17 -13.64 -11.90 3.47
C VAL A 17 -13.55 -10.75 2.47
N ALA A 18 -14.05 -10.95 1.25
CA ALA A 18 -14.01 -9.91 0.24
C ALA A 18 -14.83 -8.70 0.64
N GLN A 19 -15.97 -8.90 1.29
CA GLN A 19 -16.80 -7.79 1.77
C GLN A 19 -16.13 -7.03 2.89
N GLN A 20 -15.37 -7.72 3.75
CA GLN A 20 -14.68 -7.10 4.87
C GLN A 20 -13.43 -6.35 4.43
N GLN A 21 -12.84 -6.77 3.33
CA GLN A 21 -11.61 -6.17 2.81
C GLN A 21 -11.93 -5.18 1.70
N GLN A 22 -12.53 -4.08 2.07
CA GLN A 22 -12.86 -3.04 1.09
C GLN A 22 -11.61 -2.27 0.71
N LEU A 23 -11.61 -1.79 -0.54
CA LEU A 23 -10.54 -0.91 -1.00
C LEU A 23 -10.64 0.44 -0.28
N ALA A 24 -9.48 1.00 0.01
CA ALA A 24 -9.43 2.35 0.58
C ALA A 24 -10.00 3.36 -0.41
N PRO A 25 -10.57 4.47 0.09
CA PRO A 25 -11.01 5.54 -0.79
C PRO A 25 -9.83 6.07 -1.59
N ARG A 26 -10.10 6.49 -2.82
CA ARG A 26 -9.07 7.11 -3.65
C ARG A 26 -8.74 8.50 -3.13
N LEU A 27 -7.48 8.88 -3.27
CA LEU A 27 -7.08 10.25 -3.00
C LEU A 27 -7.62 11.15 -4.11
N ASP A 28 -8.04 12.35 -3.75
CA ASP A 28 -8.46 13.33 -4.74
C ASP A 28 -7.27 13.80 -5.57
N ALA A 29 -6.10 13.93 -4.96
CA ALA A 29 -4.89 14.37 -5.64
C ALA A 29 -3.68 13.94 -4.84
N LEU A 30 -2.53 13.82 -5.51
CA LEU A 30 -1.25 13.59 -4.85
C LEU A 30 -0.67 14.87 -4.29
N GLN A 31 -1.05 16.03 -4.84
CA GLN A 31 -0.52 17.30 -4.40
C GLN A 31 -0.85 17.54 -2.94
N GLY A 32 0.16 17.84 -2.15
CA GLY A 32 0.01 18.09 -0.73
C GLY A 32 -0.12 16.84 0.14
N ALA A 33 -0.10 15.65 -0.46
CA ALA A 33 -0.28 14.40 0.27
C ALA A 33 0.97 14.01 1.04
N THR A 34 0.78 13.23 2.09
CA THR A 34 1.85 12.55 2.82
C THR A 34 1.77 11.07 2.47
N LEU A 35 2.85 10.53 1.92
CA LEU A 35 2.91 9.14 1.48
C LEU A 35 3.92 8.37 2.30
N ALA A 36 3.56 7.14 2.69
CA ALA A 36 4.49 6.21 3.27
C ALA A 36 5.10 5.37 2.17
N LEU A 37 6.41 5.17 2.23
CA LEU A 37 7.14 4.31 1.32
C LEU A 37 7.69 3.15 2.14
N VAL A 38 7.08 1.99 1.98
CA VAL A 38 7.45 0.79 2.75
C VAL A 38 8.37 -0.07 1.89
N ASP A 39 9.60 -0.23 2.37
CA ASP A 39 10.66 -0.98 1.69
C ASP A 39 10.61 -2.43 2.10
N ASN A 40 10.41 -3.32 1.13
CA ASN A 40 10.32 -4.76 1.37
C ASN A 40 11.69 -5.45 1.46
N CYS A 41 12.77 -4.69 1.51
CA CYS A 41 14.15 -5.21 1.66
C CYS A 41 14.64 -6.06 0.49
N LYS A 42 13.99 -5.97 -0.66
CA LYS A 42 14.52 -6.61 -1.87
C LYS A 42 15.69 -5.81 -2.39
N ARG A 43 16.51 -6.46 -3.21
CA ARG A 43 17.67 -5.80 -3.80
C ARG A 43 17.24 -4.54 -4.57
N ASN A 44 17.85 -3.42 -4.26
CA ASN A 44 17.61 -2.12 -4.89
C ASN A 44 16.22 -1.54 -4.63
N SER A 45 15.42 -2.11 -3.73
CA SER A 45 14.11 -1.54 -3.42
C SER A 45 14.25 -0.17 -2.77
N ASP A 46 15.28 0.04 -1.96
CA ASP A 46 15.55 1.32 -1.33
C ASP A 46 15.87 2.39 -2.37
N VAL A 47 16.71 2.05 -3.36
CA VAL A 47 17.06 2.97 -4.45
C VAL A 47 15.83 3.30 -5.28
N TYR A 48 15.03 2.29 -5.60
CA TYR A 48 13.81 2.47 -6.38
C TYR A 48 12.83 3.39 -5.64
N LEU A 49 12.61 3.15 -4.36
CA LEU A 49 11.65 3.96 -3.59
C LEU A 49 12.15 5.39 -3.40
N GLU A 50 13.46 5.57 -3.23
CA GLU A 50 14.03 6.91 -3.11
C GLU A 50 13.80 7.71 -4.40
N GLU A 51 14.06 7.11 -5.55
CA GLU A 51 13.85 7.75 -6.82
C GLU A 51 12.37 8.02 -7.10
N LEU A 52 11.52 7.04 -6.79
CA LEU A 52 10.07 7.21 -6.93
C LEU A 52 9.56 8.36 -6.06
N GLY A 53 10.02 8.42 -4.81
CA GLY A 53 9.63 9.49 -3.90
C GLY A 53 10.04 10.85 -4.43
N ARG A 54 11.26 10.96 -4.95
CA ARG A 54 11.75 12.20 -5.54
C ARG A 54 10.86 12.65 -6.70
N LEU A 55 10.50 11.73 -7.59
CA LEU A 55 9.65 12.03 -8.73
C LEU A 55 8.25 12.46 -8.29
N LEU A 56 7.71 11.78 -7.28
CA LEU A 56 6.38 12.12 -6.77
C LEU A 56 6.36 13.54 -6.19
N GLN A 57 7.41 13.92 -5.48
CA GLN A 57 7.50 15.29 -4.95
C GLN A 57 7.68 16.31 -6.04
N GLU A 58 8.57 16.05 -7.01
CA GLU A 58 8.88 17.01 -8.07
C GLU A 58 7.74 17.18 -9.08
N ARG A 59 7.11 16.07 -9.45
CA ARG A 59 6.13 16.11 -10.55
C ARG A 59 4.70 16.19 -10.09
N TYR A 60 4.41 15.70 -8.90
CA TYR A 60 3.04 15.60 -8.42
C TYR A 60 2.79 16.39 -7.14
N GLY A 61 3.82 17.05 -6.62
CA GLY A 61 3.65 17.94 -5.49
C GLY A 61 3.37 17.26 -4.16
N VAL A 62 3.81 16.00 -4.00
CA VAL A 62 3.69 15.30 -2.72
C VAL A 62 4.43 16.09 -1.66
N ALA A 63 3.78 16.36 -0.53
CA ALA A 63 4.34 17.23 0.50
C ALA A 63 5.36 16.52 1.37
N ARG A 64 5.07 15.28 1.77
CA ARG A 64 5.93 14.55 2.70
C ARG A 64 6.03 13.08 2.31
N LEU A 65 7.20 12.52 2.57
CA LEU A 65 7.46 11.09 2.42
C LEU A 65 7.89 10.54 3.77
N VAL A 66 7.30 9.42 4.16
CA VAL A 66 7.65 8.70 5.39
C VAL A 66 8.19 7.34 4.98
N HIS A 67 9.49 7.13 5.20
CA HIS A 67 10.13 5.87 4.81
C HIS A 67 10.09 4.88 5.95
N TYR A 68 9.78 3.64 5.64
CA TYR A 68 9.89 2.54 6.59
C TYR A 68 10.49 1.35 5.87
N ARG A 69 11.54 0.76 6.45
CA ARG A 69 12.15 -0.45 5.91
C ARG A 69 11.82 -1.63 6.80
N LYS A 70 11.29 -2.68 6.22
CA LYS A 70 10.99 -3.90 6.95
C LYS A 70 12.27 -4.54 7.46
N ASP A 71 12.16 -5.30 8.55
CA ASP A 71 13.30 -6.05 9.09
C ASP A 71 13.65 -7.23 8.22
N SER A 72 12.67 -7.79 7.52
CA SER A 72 12.86 -8.97 6.69
C SER A 72 11.90 -8.94 5.53
N GLN A 73 12.35 -9.40 4.36
CA GLN A 73 11.51 -9.50 3.18
C GLN A 73 10.46 -10.60 3.30
N SER A 74 10.65 -11.55 4.19
CA SER A 74 9.73 -12.67 4.36
C SER A 74 8.70 -12.47 5.45
N LEU A 75 8.80 -11.39 6.22
CA LEU A 75 7.85 -11.10 7.29
C LEU A 75 6.97 -9.90 6.91
N PRO A 76 5.71 -9.89 7.34
CA PRO A 76 4.87 -8.72 7.10
C PRO A 76 5.32 -7.55 7.96
N THR A 77 4.91 -6.35 7.56
CA THR A 77 5.10 -5.16 8.38
C THR A 77 4.30 -5.35 9.68
N PRO A 78 4.91 -5.07 10.85
CA PRO A 78 4.19 -5.20 12.12
C PRO A 78 2.92 -4.36 12.15
N PRO A 79 1.84 -4.88 12.76
CA PRO A 79 0.58 -4.13 12.80
C PRO A 79 0.69 -2.75 13.41
N GLU A 80 1.49 -2.58 14.46
CA GLU A 80 1.66 -1.28 15.11
C GLU A 80 2.34 -0.27 14.20
N VAL A 81 3.21 -0.73 13.31
CA VAL A 81 3.84 0.14 12.32
C VAL A 81 2.81 0.56 11.28
N MET A 82 2.00 -0.39 10.81
CA MET A 82 0.96 -0.09 9.83
C MET A 82 -0.06 0.89 10.40
N ASP A 83 -0.44 0.72 11.66
CA ASP A 83 -1.36 1.65 12.31
C ASP A 83 -0.77 3.05 12.40
N ARG A 84 0.51 3.15 12.74
CA ARG A 84 1.19 4.45 12.82
C ARG A 84 1.26 5.11 11.45
N LEU A 85 1.61 4.35 10.42
CA LEU A 85 1.69 4.90 9.07
C LEU A 85 0.31 5.32 8.57
N ALA A 86 -0.72 4.53 8.86
CA ALA A 86 -2.08 4.88 8.48
C ALA A 86 -2.55 6.17 9.15
N ALA A 87 -2.11 6.42 10.40
CA ALA A 87 -2.49 7.63 11.10
C ALA A 87 -1.76 8.87 10.58
N GLN A 88 -0.56 8.70 10.05
CA GLN A 88 0.29 9.81 9.61
C GLN A 88 0.20 10.11 8.13
N CYS A 89 -0.21 9.15 7.33
CA CYS A 89 -0.09 9.23 5.88
C CYS A 89 -1.43 9.10 5.18
N ASP A 90 -1.51 9.70 4.01
CA ASP A 90 -2.71 9.63 3.18
C ASP A 90 -2.74 8.36 2.32
N ALA A 91 -1.58 7.80 2.04
CA ALA A 91 -1.49 6.57 1.26
C ALA A 91 -0.16 5.88 1.53
N ILE A 92 -0.08 4.61 1.15
CA ILE A 92 1.10 3.79 1.35
C ILE A 92 1.49 3.16 0.01
N ILE A 93 2.78 3.24 -0.31
CA ILE A 93 3.37 2.52 -1.44
C ILE A 93 4.31 1.49 -0.85
N HIS A 94 4.09 0.23 -1.21
CA HIS A 94 4.89 -0.88 -0.71
C HIS A 94 5.64 -1.50 -1.89
N ALA A 95 6.94 -1.55 -1.83
CA ALA A 95 7.76 -2.09 -2.92
C ALA A 95 9.02 -2.75 -2.37
N VAL A 96 9.61 -3.69 -3.12
CA VAL A 96 9.10 -4.17 -4.39
C VAL A 96 8.75 -5.63 -4.24
N ALA A 97 7.71 -6.09 -4.94
CA ALA A 97 7.33 -7.49 -4.96
C ALA A 97 8.00 -8.17 -6.16
N ASP A 98 8.34 -9.44 -5.99
CA ASP A 98 8.90 -10.23 -7.09
C ASP A 98 8.21 -11.58 -7.26
#